data_41fa0071dc07bb633e3086438236920c
#
_entry.id   41fa0071dc07bb633e3086438236920c
#
_cell.length_a   1.000
_cell.length_b   1.000
_cell.length_c   1.000
_cell.angle_alpha   90.00
_cell.angle_beta   90.00
_cell.angle_gamma   90.00
#
_symmetry.space_group_name_H-M   'P 1'
#
loop_
_entity.id
_entity.type
_entity.pdbx_description
1 polymer ?
#
loop_
_entity_poly.entity_id
_entity_poly.type
_entity_poly.pdbx_seq_one_letter_code
_entity_poly.pdbx_strand_id
1 'polypeptide(L)'
;MKKTIFSFVALLVTSIAFAQVGGTISDTDNNPLPGAAVVVKGTTTGATTDFDGAFNIDANQGDVLVISFVGFETQEVTYDGSELSVVMQEGVSLDEVLVTGNRNKPRTAIDSAVPIDNIRMSDIQNAGEASLQRALTFAIPSFNAQDQAISDATAGFAPADIRGLGPSRTLVLINGKRVNQQAQAYLNRTPGKGEVGVNLAAIPMAAVERVEVLRDGASSQYGSDAMAGVMNFILRKDSAFSTINAGTGVTSAGDGFQFNLDYNTTLPFGDGGRINLTLGYLDQALTNRAGSPGTSAFDNSTARANEIEFANNDPTLGMIVGRPDLKQKNVLVNISHPIGENSEFYTTHSFSDRWNRSFAYYRFPGWRRDVADAGFLTTTPEDFMGYHPTFEG
;
A
#
# COMPACT_ATOMS: atom_id res chain seq x y z
N MET A 1 22.64 16.27 62.35
CA MET A 1 23.11 15.88 61.01
C MET A 1 22.13 15.07 60.17
N LYS A 2 21.45 14.03 60.64
CA LYS A 2 20.48 13.28 59.81
C LYS A 2 19.22 14.09 59.41
N LYS A 3 18.73 15.00 60.21
CA LYS A 3 17.55 15.85 59.88
C LYS A 3 17.87 16.97 58.90
N THR A 4 19.09 17.49 58.89
CA THR A 4 19.55 18.53 57.96
C THR A 4 19.81 17.97 56.57
N ILE A 5 20.28 16.71 56.43
CA ILE A 5 20.46 16.02 55.13
C ILE A 5 19.09 15.71 54.50
N PHE A 6 18.10 15.31 55.29
CA PHE A 6 16.74 15.03 54.79
C PHE A 6 16.03 16.30 54.31
N SER A 7 16.25 17.47 54.95
CA SER A 7 15.75 18.76 54.46
C SER A 7 16.42 19.19 53.15
N PHE A 8 17.69 18.90 52.98
CA PHE A 8 18.42 19.27 51.74
C PHE A 8 18.04 18.37 50.57
N VAL A 9 17.81 17.08 50.80
CA VAL A 9 17.29 16.15 49.80
C VAL A 9 15.82 16.46 49.43
N ALA A 10 15.00 16.85 50.39
CA ALA A 10 13.62 17.31 50.14
C ALA A 10 13.57 18.60 49.29
N LEU A 11 14.54 19.51 49.51
CA LEU A 11 14.63 20.76 48.74
C LEU A 11 15.14 20.52 47.30
N LEU A 12 15.93 19.46 47.07
CA LEU A 12 16.44 19.11 45.74
C LEU A 12 15.37 18.40 44.87
N VAL A 13 14.39 17.75 45.48
CA VAL A 13 13.32 17.04 44.78
C VAL A 13 12.21 17.99 44.30
N THR A 14 12.09 19.18 44.91
CA THR A 14 11.07 20.17 44.51
C THR A 14 11.44 21.08 43.35
N SER A 15 12.63 20.91 42.71
CA SER A 15 13.07 21.78 41.64
C SER A 15 12.94 21.16 40.23
N ILE A 16 12.27 20.03 40.07
CA ILE A 16 11.90 19.53 38.76
C ILE A 16 10.45 19.95 38.46
N ALA A 17 10.20 21.24 38.39
CA ALA A 17 9.00 21.75 37.74
C ALA A 17 9.26 21.73 36.24
N PHE A 18 8.79 20.68 35.54
CA PHE A 18 8.66 20.74 34.10
C PHE A 18 7.67 21.86 33.78
N ALA A 19 8.12 22.86 33.06
CA ALA A 19 7.23 23.88 32.52
C ALA A 19 6.39 23.22 31.41
N GLN A 20 5.18 22.75 31.80
CA GLN A 20 4.19 22.35 30.80
C GLN A 20 3.65 23.59 30.14
N VAL A 21 3.76 23.63 28.80
CA VAL A 21 3.16 24.66 27.96
C VAL A 21 1.74 24.25 27.65
N GLY A 22 0.78 24.99 28.16
CA GLY A 22 -0.63 24.85 27.81
C GLY A 22 -1.02 25.82 26.69
N GLY A 23 -1.97 25.42 25.88
CA GLY A 23 -2.54 26.29 24.86
C GLY A 23 -3.80 25.71 24.25
N THR A 24 -4.44 26.50 23.38
CA THR A 24 -5.63 26.12 22.62
C THR A 24 -5.41 26.34 21.14
N ILE A 25 -5.97 25.44 20.33
CA ILE A 25 -5.94 25.53 18.87
C ILE A 25 -7.37 25.56 18.34
N SER A 26 -7.67 26.57 17.54
CA SER A 26 -8.98 26.75 16.91
C SER A 26 -8.84 27.09 15.41
N ASP A 27 -9.96 27.03 14.69
CA ASP A 27 -10.06 27.54 13.32
C ASP A 27 -10.37 29.06 13.32
N THR A 28 -10.52 29.64 12.12
CA THR A 28 -10.85 31.06 11.93
C THR A 28 -12.24 31.43 12.44
N ASP A 29 -13.13 30.47 12.62
CA ASP A 29 -14.48 30.65 13.16
C ASP A 29 -14.53 30.40 14.69
N ASN A 30 -13.36 30.24 15.32
CA ASN A 30 -13.17 29.91 16.75
C ASN A 30 -13.72 28.52 17.14
N ASN A 31 -13.90 27.58 16.21
CA ASN A 31 -14.20 26.21 16.58
C ASN A 31 -12.92 25.51 17.04
N PRO A 32 -12.95 24.75 18.14
CA PRO A 32 -11.80 23.99 18.59
C PRO A 32 -11.40 22.94 17.56
N LEU A 33 -10.10 22.68 17.41
CA LEU A 33 -9.56 21.67 16.51
C LEU A 33 -9.04 20.46 17.30
N PRO A 34 -9.87 19.44 17.56
CA PRO A 34 -9.46 18.24 18.28
C PRO A 34 -8.57 17.34 17.42
N GLY A 35 -7.47 16.84 18.02
CA GLY A 35 -6.52 15.98 17.32
C GLY A 35 -5.47 16.73 16.50
N ALA A 36 -5.36 18.05 16.63
CA ALA A 36 -4.24 18.80 16.06
C ALA A 36 -2.92 18.40 16.75
N ALA A 37 -1.89 18.18 15.95
CA ALA A 37 -0.57 17.78 16.44
C ALA A 37 0.29 19.01 16.73
N VAL A 38 0.93 19.03 17.91
CA VAL A 38 1.87 20.07 18.36
C VAL A 38 3.22 19.38 18.64
N VAL A 39 4.28 19.79 17.98
CA VAL A 39 5.60 19.16 18.09
C VAL A 39 6.66 20.22 18.31
N VAL A 40 7.59 19.99 19.23
CA VAL A 40 8.76 20.85 19.40
C VAL A 40 9.74 20.60 18.24
N LYS A 41 9.99 21.63 17.44
CA LYS A 41 10.82 21.57 16.23
C LYS A 41 12.20 20.96 16.50
N GLY A 42 12.55 19.92 15.73
CA GLY A 42 13.83 19.24 15.88
C GLY A 42 13.93 18.23 17.03
N THR A 43 12.83 17.93 17.72
CA THR A 43 12.74 16.93 18.79
C THR A 43 11.66 15.88 18.49
N THR A 44 11.56 14.87 19.36
CA THR A 44 10.47 13.88 19.36
C THR A 44 9.35 14.21 20.35
N THR A 45 9.43 15.36 21.02
CA THR A 45 8.43 15.80 22.02
C THR A 45 7.23 16.36 21.28
N GLY A 46 6.07 15.73 21.47
CA GLY A 46 4.81 16.14 20.83
C GLY A 46 3.61 15.86 21.72
N ALA A 47 2.51 16.57 21.43
CA ALA A 47 1.21 16.43 22.04
C ALA A 47 0.11 16.54 20.98
N THR A 48 -1.11 16.13 21.30
CA THR A 48 -2.29 16.33 20.47
C THR A 48 -3.34 17.10 21.28
N THR A 49 -4.15 17.90 20.59
CA THR A 49 -5.26 18.61 21.25
C THR A 49 -6.40 17.67 21.63
N ASP A 50 -7.06 17.98 22.73
CA ASP A 50 -8.29 17.34 23.18
C ASP A 50 -9.55 17.86 22.45
N PHE A 51 -10.74 17.45 22.91
CA PHE A 51 -12.02 17.85 22.29
C PHE A 51 -12.31 19.35 22.37
N ASP A 52 -11.70 20.06 23.31
CA ASP A 52 -11.82 21.50 23.47
C ASP A 52 -10.70 22.26 22.74
N GLY A 53 -9.88 21.54 21.94
CA GLY A 53 -8.74 22.11 21.25
C GLY A 53 -7.55 22.44 22.16
N ALA A 54 -7.58 22.01 23.42
CA ALA A 54 -6.51 22.28 24.39
C ALA A 54 -5.38 21.24 24.29
N PHE A 55 -4.14 21.68 24.47
CA PHE A 55 -2.96 20.81 24.50
C PHE A 55 -2.05 21.17 25.67
N ASN A 56 -1.24 20.19 26.08
CA ASN A 56 -0.14 20.37 27.03
C ASN A 56 1.10 19.67 26.46
N ILE A 57 2.21 20.41 26.39
CA ILE A 57 3.49 19.89 25.85
C ILE A 57 4.66 20.36 26.73
N ASP A 58 5.69 19.52 26.84
CA ASP A 58 6.93 19.89 27.53
C ASP A 58 7.82 20.66 26.56
N ALA A 59 7.88 22.00 26.73
CA ALA A 59 8.74 22.87 25.92
C ALA A 59 9.32 24.01 26.77
N ASN A 60 10.44 24.54 26.35
CA ASN A 60 11.10 25.67 27.00
C ASN A 60 10.81 26.96 26.27
N GLN A 61 10.92 28.08 27.00
CA GLN A 61 10.83 29.40 26.38
C GLN A 61 11.93 29.55 25.30
N GLY A 62 11.51 29.92 24.09
CA GLY A 62 12.36 30.03 22.91
C GLY A 62 12.27 28.82 21.96
N ASP A 63 11.64 27.73 22.38
CA ASP A 63 11.40 26.59 21.49
C ASP A 63 10.36 26.97 20.43
N VAL A 64 10.54 26.42 19.21
CA VAL A 64 9.57 26.58 18.12
C VAL A 64 8.65 25.38 18.12
N LEU A 65 7.35 25.64 18.26
CA LEU A 65 6.29 24.64 18.16
C LEU A 65 5.78 24.58 16.71
N VAL A 66 5.77 23.41 16.13
CA VAL A 66 5.17 23.12 14.83
C VAL A 66 3.78 22.55 15.06
N ILE A 67 2.77 23.26 14.59
CA ILE A 67 1.36 22.91 14.77
C ILE A 67 0.80 22.50 13.42
N SER A 68 0.22 21.31 13.35
CA SER A 68 -0.36 20.77 12.12
C SER A 68 -1.69 20.08 12.37
N PHE A 69 -2.63 20.29 11.46
CA PHE A 69 -3.93 19.63 11.46
C PHE A 69 -4.38 19.36 10.03
N VAL A 70 -5.14 18.29 9.82
CA VAL A 70 -5.63 17.91 8.48
C VAL A 70 -6.56 18.98 7.93
N GLY A 71 -6.24 19.52 6.75
CA GLY A 71 -7.03 20.61 6.12
C GLY A 71 -6.61 22.01 6.53
N PHE A 72 -5.59 22.18 7.36
CA PHE A 72 -5.09 23.48 7.82
C PHE A 72 -3.63 23.68 7.47
N GLU A 73 -3.22 24.93 7.32
CA GLU A 73 -1.83 25.31 7.07
C GLU A 73 -0.97 25.04 8.31
N THR A 74 0.16 24.34 8.15
CA THR A 74 1.10 24.11 9.24
C THR A 74 1.70 25.43 9.69
N GLN A 75 1.61 25.72 10.99
CA GLN A 75 2.15 26.94 11.58
C GLN A 75 3.32 26.66 12.50
N GLU A 76 4.31 27.55 12.47
CA GLU A 76 5.44 27.53 13.40
C GLU A 76 5.28 28.71 14.37
N VAL A 77 5.19 28.41 15.66
CA VAL A 77 5.02 29.43 16.73
C VAL A 77 6.17 29.31 17.72
N THR A 78 6.86 30.40 17.95
CA THR A 78 7.91 30.43 19.01
C THR A 78 7.24 30.61 20.37
N TYR A 79 7.53 29.71 21.30
CA TYR A 79 7.00 29.78 22.66
C TYR A 79 7.69 30.92 23.46
N ASP A 80 6.93 31.91 23.86
CA ASP A 80 7.42 33.07 24.59
C ASP A 80 7.31 33.00 26.11
N GLY A 81 6.75 31.89 26.63
CA GLY A 81 6.53 31.68 28.07
C GLY A 81 5.10 31.95 28.54
N SER A 82 4.18 32.36 27.64
CA SER A 82 2.76 32.57 27.93
C SER A 82 1.88 31.43 27.42
N GLU A 83 0.64 31.35 27.87
CA GLU A 83 -0.36 30.41 27.34
C GLU A 83 -0.61 30.71 25.85
N LEU A 84 -0.53 29.69 25.02
CA LEU A 84 -0.63 29.83 23.58
C LEU A 84 -2.08 29.72 23.11
N SER A 85 -2.52 30.69 22.31
CA SER A 85 -3.76 30.59 21.56
C SER A 85 -3.44 30.69 20.07
N VAL A 86 -3.62 29.60 19.34
CA VAL A 86 -3.26 29.53 17.93
C VAL A 86 -4.52 29.34 17.10
N VAL A 87 -4.74 30.30 16.20
CA VAL A 87 -5.81 30.20 15.21
C VAL A 87 -5.19 29.67 13.91
N MET A 88 -5.57 28.45 13.56
CA MET A 88 -5.13 27.84 12.30
C MET A 88 -6.00 28.38 11.16
N GLN A 89 -5.35 28.75 10.08
CA GLN A 89 -6.04 29.08 8.85
C GLN A 89 -6.35 27.77 8.11
N GLU A 90 -7.58 27.66 7.60
CA GLU A 90 -7.84 26.61 6.64
C GLU A 90 -6.77 26.69 5.57
N GLY A 91 -6.02 25.60 5.43
CA GLY A 91 -5.05 25.53 4.37
C GLY A 91 -5.84 25.74 3.09
N VAL A 92 -5.66 26.91 2.47
CA VAL A 92 -5.93 27.01 1.04
C VAL A 92 -5.12 25.83 0.52
N SER A 93 -5.79 24.80 0.03
CA SER A 93 -5.14 23.72 -0.69
C SER A 93 -4.30 24.46 -1.72
N LEU A 94 -3.02 24.70 -1.39
CA LEU A 94 -2.06 25.23 -2.36
C LEU A 94 -2.22 24.24 -3.49
N ASP A 95 -2.76 24.69 -4.62
CA ASP A 95 -3.11 23.88 -5.78
C ASP A 95 -2.09 22.78 -5.90
N GLU A 96 -2.50 21.57 -5.53
CA GLU A 96 -1.60 20.44 -5.32
C GLU A 96 -0.79 20.24 -6.58
N VAL A 97 0.50 20.46 -6.46
CA VAL A 97 1.43 20.45 -7.59
C VAL A 97 1.51 19.03 -8.13
N LEU A 98 0.89 18.82 -9.28
CA LEU A 98 0.92 17.53 -9.97
C LEU A 98 2.24 17.34 -10.71
N VAL A 99 2.86 16.19 -10.50
CA VAL A 99 4.09 15.78 -11.19
C VAL A 99 3.76 15.20 -12.56
N THR A 100 2.56 14.64 -12.71
CA THR A 100 2.10 13.96 -13.91
C THR A 100 1.49 14.93 -14.92
N GLY A 101 1.64 14.65 -16.20
CA GLY A 101 1.00 15.43 -17.29
C GLY A 101 1.78 16.64 -17.76
N ASN A 102 2.99 16.90 -17.25
CA ASN A 102 3.78 18.06 -17.64
C ASN A 102 5.27 17.75 -17.86
N ARG A 103 5.85 18.31 -18.94
CA ARG A 103 7.29 18.14 -19.24
C ARG A 103 8.18 19.19 -18.59
N ASN A 104 7.67 20.38 -18.28
CA ASN A 104 8.53 21.53 -17.95
C ASN A 104 8.42 22.01 -16.51
N LYS A 105 7.24 22.18 -15.98
CA LYS A 105 7.02 22.63 -14.58
C LYS A 105 5.82 21.92 -14.02
N PRO A 106 5.86 21.57 -12.74
CA PRO A 106 4.67 21.09 -12.04
C PRO A 106 3.54 22.11 -12.23
N ARG A 107 2.35 21.61 -12.57
CA ARG A 107 1.14 22.42 -12.71
C ARG A 107 0.17 22.08 -11.60
N THR A 108 -0.72 22.99 -11.32
CA THR A 108 -1.85 22.72 -10.43
C THR A 108 -2.87 21.81 -11.12
N ALA A 109 -3.70 21.11 -10.35
CA ALA A 109 -4.75 20.26 -10.91
C ALA A 109 -5.72 21.03 -11.80
N ILE A 110 -5.96 22.31 -11.48
CA ILE A 110 -6.83 23.23 -12.22
C ILE A 110 -6.25 23.61 -13.60
N ASP A 111 -4.94 23.72 -13.69
CA ASP A 111 -4.23 24.10 -14.93
C ASP A 111 -3.99 22.91 -15.87
N SER A 112 -4.37 21.70 -15.48
CA SER A 112 -4.19 20.50 -16.30
C SER A 112 -5.24 20.46 -17.41
N ALA A 113 -4.78 20.32 -18.66
CA ALA A 113 -5.67 20.15 -19.81
C ALA A 113 -6.42 18.80 -19.80
N VAL A 114 -6.00 17.85 -18.98
CA VAL A 114 -6.58 16.52 -18.83
C VAL A 114 -6.81 16.27 -17.34
N PRO A 115 -7.98 15.73 -16.95
CA PRO A 115 -8.28 15.46 -15.56
C PRO A 115 -7.28 14.46 -14.95
N ILE A 116 -6.65 14.87 -13.87
CA ILE A 116 -5.74 14.06 -13.08
C ILE A 116 -6.37 13.88 -11.70
N ASP A 117 -6.66 12.64 -11.36
CA ASP A 117 -7.10 12.35 -10.00
C ASP A 117 -5.88 12.27 -9.10
N ASN A 118 -5.96 12.97 -7.99
CA ASN A 118 -4.97 12.89 -6.94
C ASN A 118 -5.57 12.18 -5.73
N ILE A 119 -5.00 11.05 -5.38
CA ILE A 119 -5.55 10.15 -4.37
C ILE A 119 -4.51 10.01 -3.26
N ARG A 120 -4.79 10.59 -2.11
CA ARG A 120 -3.92 10.48 -0.94
C ARG A 120 -3.99 9.07 -0.36
N MET A 121 -2.85 8.55 0.05
CA MET A 121 -2.80 7.21 0.62
C MET A 121 -3.52 7.13 1.96
N SER A 122 -3.59 8.22 2.74
CA SER A 122 -4.40 8.31 3.95
C SER A 122 -5.87 7.97 3.72
N ASP A 123 -6.42 8.39 2.56
CA ASP A 123 -7.84 8.22 2.25
C ASP A 123 -8.15 6.75 1.90
N ILE A 124 -7.16 6.04 1.39
CA ILE A 124 -7.28 4.64 0.97
C ILE A 124 -6.99 3.67 2.12
N GLN A 125 -6.06 3.99 3.02
CA GLN A 125 -5.68 3.12 4.14
C GLN A 125 -6.85 2.78 5.05
N ASN A 126 -7.83 3.69 5.16
CA ASN A 126 -9.05 3.47 5.93
C ASN A 126 -9.99 2.42 5.32
N ALA A 127 -9.74 1.96 4.10
CA ALA A 127 -10.53 0.89 3.46
C ALA A 127 -10.25 -0.51 4.03
N GLY A 128 -9.27 -0.65 4.94
CA GLY A 128 -8.94 -1.92 5.59
C GLY A 128 -8.24 -2.95 4.70
N GLU A 129 -7.79 -2.55 3.51
CA GLU A 129 -7.09 -3.42 2.57
C GLU A 129 -5.58 -3.34 2.76
N ALA A 130 -4.92 -4.49 2.91
CA ALA A 130 -3.47 -4.58 3.08
C ALA A 130 -2.69 -4.49 1.75
N SER A 131 -3.36 -4.68 0.63
CA SER A 131 -2.75 -4.68 -0.70
C SER A 131 -3.01 -3.37 -1.42
N LEU A 132 -1.95 -2.69 -1.86
CA LEU A 132 -2.02 -1.43 -2.62
C LEU A 132 -2.97 -1.55 -3.83
N GLN A 133 -2.84 -2.61 -4.63
CA GLN A 133 -3.66 -2.80 -5.82
C GLN A 133 -5.16 -2.89 -5.50
N ARG A 134 -5.52 -3.58 -4.41
CA ARG A 134 -6.92 -3.75 -4.01
C ARG A 134 -7.47 -2.46 -3.42
N ALA A 135 -6.67 -1.77 -2.63
CA ALA A 135 -7.02 -0.45 -2.12
C ALA A 135 -7.31 0.54 -3.25
N LEU A 136 -6.50 0.53 -4.32
CA LEU A 136 -6.70 1.37 -5.50
C LEU A 136 -7.98 1.03 -6.29
N THR A 137 -8.44 -0.24 -6.27
CA THR A 137 -9.69 -0.63 -6.93
C THR A 137 -10.91 0.08 -6.32
N PHE A 138 -10.88 0.39 -5.04
CA PHE A 138 -11.94 1.16 -4.38
C PHE A 138 -11.84 2.67 -4.66
N ALA A 139 -10.63 3.18 -4.82
CA ALA A 139 -10.38 4.61 -5.00
C ALA A 139 -10.47 5.06 -6.46
N ILE A 140 -10.19 4.18 -7.42
CA ILE A 140 -10.13 4.52 -8.84
C ILE A 140 -11.16 3.69 -9.62
N PRO A 141 -12.31 4.27 -9.99
CA PRO A 141 -13.39 3.52 -10.67
C PRO A 141 -13.00 2.85 -11.98
N SER A 142 -11.98 3.37 -12.67
CA SER A 142 -11.48 2.83 -13.95
C SER A 142 -10.35 1.83 -13.78
N PHE A 143 -9.89 1.59 -12.56
CA PHE A 143 -8.78 0.67 -12.28
C PHE A 143 -9.31 -0.74 -11.98
N ASN A 144 -8.72 -1.72 -12.63
CA ASN A 144 -9.01 -3.13 -12.43
C ASN A 144 -7.78 -3.83 -11.87
N ALA A 145 -7.95 -4.47 -10.73
CA ALA A 145 -6.95 -5.33 -10.13
C ALA A 145 -7.65 -6.53 -9.50
N GLN A 146 -7.90 -7.54 -10.32
CA GLN A 146 -8.55 -8.76 -9.85
C GLN A 146 -7.50 -9.76 -9.39
N ASP A 147 -7.71 -10.31 -8.20
CA ASP A 147 -6.98 -11.51 -7.77
C ASP A 147 -7.35 -12.67 -8.70
N GLN A 148 -6.34 -13.27 -9.29
CA GLN A 148 -6.54 -14.37 -10.21
C GLN A 148 -6.45 -15.68 -9.46
N ALA A 149 -7.62 -16.30 -9.25
CA ALA A 149 -7.73 -17.52 -8.47
C ALA A 149 -7.03 -18.73 -9.11
N ILE A 150 -6.98 -18.75 -10.46
CA ILE A 150 -6.33 -19.78 -11.24
C ILE A 150 -5.66 -19.12 -12.45
N SER A 151 -4.37 -18.94 -12.41
CA SER A 151 -3.64 -18.27 -13.50
C SER A 151 -2.21 -18.73 -13.66
N ASP A 152 -1.92 -19.98 -13.30
CA ASP A 152 -0.58 -20.53 -13.29
C ASP A 152 0.37 -19.63 -12.43
N ALA A 153 1.57 -19.39 -12.90
CA ALA A 153 2.55 -18.56 -12.16
C ALA A 153 2.14 -17.08 -12.01
N THR A 154 1.10 -16.61 -12.71
CA THR A 154 0.70 -15.20 -12.69
C THR A 154 -0.26 -14.83 -11.56
N ALA A 155 -0.77 -15.78 -10.80
CA ALA A 155 -1.64 -15.53 -9.65
C ALA A 155 -0.99 -14.66 -8.56
N GLY A 156 0.34 -14.69 -8.48
CA GLY A 156 1.11 -13.88 -7.53
C GLY A 156 1.36 -12.43 -7.97
N PHE A 157 0.96 -12.01 -9.16
CA PHE A 157 1.26 -10.68 -9.69
C PHE A 157 0.05 -9.75 -9.65
N ALA A 158 0.34 -8.47 -9.47
CA ALA A 158 -0.63 -7.41 -9.35
C ALA A 158 -0.47 -6.41 -10.51
N PRO A 159 -1.08 -6.68 -11.67
CA PRO A 159 -0.98 -5.78 -12.81
C PRO A 159 -1.73 -4.48 -12.57
N ALA A 160 -1.21 -3.40 -13.15
CA ALA A 160 -1.96 -2.16 -13.30
C ALA A 160 -2.77 -2.22 -14.59
N ASP A 161 -4.08 -2.16 -14.52
CA ASP A 161 -4.96 -2.12 -15.68
C ASP A 161 -6.00 -1.01 -15.51
N ILE A 162 -5.96 -0.03 -16.40
CA ILE A 162 -6.96 1.04 -16.46
C ILE A 162 -7.90 0.75 -17.63
N ARG A 163 -9.22 0.84 -17.37
CA ARG A 163 -10.30 0.65 -18.34
C ARG A 163 -10.32 -0.73 -19.02
N GLY A 164 -9.64 -1.74 -18.48
CA GLY A 164 -9.59 -3.07 -19.10
C GLY A 164 -8.81 -3.13 -20.40
N LEU A 165 -7.95 -2.14 -20.69
CA LEU A 165 -7.16 -2.09 -21.92
C LEU A 165 -5.90 -2.95 -21.85
N GLY A 166 -5.59 -3.50 -20.68
CA GLY A 166 -4.47 -4.38 -20.43
C GLY A 166 -3.26 -3.68 -19.80
N PRO A 167 -2.41 -4.48 -19.12
CA PRO A 167 -1.31 -3.96 -18.32
C PRO A 167 -0.16 -3.37 -19.12
N SER A 168 0.00 -3.74 -20.39
CA SER A 168 1.03 -3.15 -21.27
C SER A 168 0.69 -1.74 -21.74
N ARG A 169 -0.56 -1.30 -21.56
CA ARG A 169 -1.06 0.01 -22.00
C ARG A 169 -1.28 0.98 -20.84
N THR A 170 -1.03 0.54 -19.62
CA THR A 170 -1.08 1.38 -18.41
C THR A 170 0.35 1.68 -17.97
N LEU A 171 0.77 2.93 -18.12
CA LEU A 171 2.11 3.34 -17.68
C LEU A 171 2.15 3.54 -16.18
N VAL A 172 3.12 2.91 -15.53
CA VAL A 172 3.38 3.09 -14.10
C VAL A 172 4.68 3.86 -13.90
N LEU A 173 4.61 4.89 -13.07
CA LEU A 173 5.72 5.73 -12.68
C LEU A 173 5.90 5.70 -11.15
N ILE A 174 7.12 5.89 -10.68
CA ILE A 174 7.45 6.24 -9.31
C ILE A 174 8.21 7.57 -9.34
N ASN A 175 7.70 8.58 -8.64
CA ASN A 175 8.25 9.94 -8.65
C ASN A 175 8.53 10.46 -10.08
N GLY A 176 7.61 10.17 -11.01
CA GLY A 176 7.73 10.57 -12.42
C GLY A 176 8.70 9.72 -13.27
N LYS A 177 9.31 8.69 -12.71
CA LYS A 177 10.24 7.78 -13.43
C LYS A 177 9.56 6.45 -13.74
N ARG A 178 9.79 5.92 -14.95
CA ARG A 178 9.23 4.63 -15.36
C ARG A 178 9.69 3.49 -14.47
N VAL A 179 8.73 2.65 -14.08
CA VAL A 179 9.01 1.39 -13.40
C VAL A 179 9.23 0.30 -14.44
N ASN A 180 10.18 -0.58 -14.17
CA ASN A 180 10.44 -1.72 -15.04
C ASN A 180 9.26 -2.69 -15.03
N GLN A 181 8.94 -3.20 -16.22
CA GLN A 181 7.99 -4.29 -16.34
C GLN A 181 8.59 -5.59 -15.77
N GLN A 182 7.74 -6.46 -15.27
CA GLN A 182 8.16 -7.78 -14.82
C GLN A 182 8.54 -8.66 -16.02
N ALA A 183 9.37 -9.67 -15.78
CA ALA A 183 9.80 -10.61 -16.83
C ALA A 183 8.74 -11.69 -17.16
N GLN A 184 7.66 -11.77 -16.41
CA GLN A 184 6.59 -12.76 -16.54
C GLN A 184 5.45 -12.20 -17.39
N ALA A 185 5.10 -12.91 -18.48
CA ALA A 185 3.89 -12.60 -19.24
C ALA A 185 2.64 -13.17 -18.55
N TYR A 186 1.51 -12.48 -18.70
CA TYR A 186 0.21 -12.97 -18.24
C TYR A 186 -0.26 -14.12 -19.13
N LEU A 187 -0.56 -15.25 -18.51
CA LEU A 187 -0.93 -16.49 -19.19
C LEU A 187 -2.44 -16.78 -19.03
N ASN A 188 -2.89 -17.79 -19.74
CA ASN A 188 -4.24 -18.31 -19.67
C ASN A 188 -5.33 -17.26 -19.96
N ARG A 189 -6.45 -17.32 -19.24
CA ARG A 189 -7.62 -16.43 -19.42
C ARG A 189 -7.55 -15.22 -18.47
N THR A 190 -6.36 -14.74 -18.20
CA THR A 190 -6.18 -13.56 -17.37
C THR A 190 -6.38 -12.28 -18.16
N PRO A 191 -6.82 -11.18 -17.56
CA PRO A 191 -6.75 -9.87 -18.19
C PRO A 191 -5.31 -9.57 -18.69
N GLY A 192 -5.18 -9.09 -19.91
CA GLY A 192 -3.87 -8.85 -20.51
C GLY A 192 -3.10 -10.11 -20.92
N LYS A 193 -3.79 -11.19 -21.25
CA LYS A 193 -3.15 -12.43 -21.76
C LYS A 193 -2.15 -12.16 -22.86
N GLY A 194 -0.91 -12.65 -22.69
CA GLY A 194 0.19 -12.44 -23.62
C GLY A 194 0.94 -11.13 -23.43
N GLU A 195 0.49 -10.27 -22.51
CA GLU A 195 1.12 -9.00 -22.17
C GLU A 195 2.05 -9.12 -20.96
N VAL A 196 2.88 -8.12 -20.78
CA VAL A 196 3.69 -7.90 -19.57
C VAL A 196 3.27 -6.57 -18.94
N GLY A 197 3.45 -6.42 -17.66
CA GLY A 197 3.10 -5.20 -16.93
C GLY A 197 3.98 -4.97 -15.72
N VAL A 198 3.73 -3.88 -15.02
CA VAL A 198 4.39 -3.58 -13.75
C VAL A 198 3.67 -4.32 -12.63
N ASN A 199 4.44 -4.95 -11.74
CA ASN A 199 3.90 -5.57 -10.54
C ASN A 199 3.75 -4.53 -9.42
N LEU A 200 2.53 -4.03 -9.20
CA LEU A 200 2.24 -3.05 -8.16
C LEU A 200 2.51 -3.56 -6.74
N ALA A 201 2.51 -4.87 -6.54
CA ALA A 201 2.81 -5.43 -5.23
C ALA A 201 4.26 -5.20 -4.78
N ALA A 202 5.17 -4.88 -5.71
CA ALA A 202 6.53 -4.49 -5.36
C ALA A 202 6.64 -3.08 -4.73
N ILE A 203 5.55 -2.29 -4.78
CA ILE A 203 5.49 -0.95 -4.20
C ILE A 203 4.82 -1.05 -2.81
N PRO A 204 5.56 -0.87 -1.71
CA PRO A 204 4.96 -0.91 -0.37
C PRO A 204 4.00 0.26 -0.17
N MET A 205 2.78 -0.02 0.26
CA MET A 205 1.75 1.00 0.45
C MET A 205 2.17 2.10 1.43
N ALA A 206 2.89 1.74 2.49
CA ALA A 206 3.39 2.68 3.49
C ALA A 206 4.42 3.68 2.95
N ALA A 207 5.08 3.37 1.82
CA ALA A 207 6.02 4.27 1.16
C ALA A 207 5.34 5.34 0.31
N VAL A 208 4.08 5.13 -0.07
CA VAL A 208 3.35 6.02 -0.98
C VAL A 208 2.69 7.13 -0.19
N GLU A 209 2.85 8.35 -0.65
CA GLU A 209 2.16 9.53 -0.14
C GLU A 209 0.82 9.71 -0.84
N ARG A 210 0.86 9.67 -2.18
CA ARG A 210 -0.32 9.81 -3.03
C ARG A 210 -0.11 9.11 -4.37
N VAL A 211 -1.19 8.89 -5.08
CA VAL A 211 -1.20 8.36 -6.44
C VAL A 211 -1.87 9.36 -7.37
N GLU A 212 -1.14 9.84 -8.36
CA GLU A 212 -1.65 10.68 -9.42
C GLU A 212 -2.08 9.81 -10.60
N VAL A 213 -3.34 9.88 -10.99
CA VAL A 213 -3.90 9.04 -12.05
C VAL A 213 -4.38 9.91 -13.20
N LEU A 214 -3.66 9.86 -14.30
CA LEU A 214 -4.08 10.43 -15.58
C LEU A 214 -4.93 9.38 -16.30
N ARG A 215 -6.24 9.57 -16.30
CA ARG A 215 -7.22 8.61 -16.84
C ARG A 215 -7.41 8.65 -18.34
N ASP A 216 -6.70 9.50 -19.04
CA ASP A 216 -6.81 9.65 -20.49
C ASP A 216 -5.55 9.22 -21.22
N GLY A 217 -5.65 9.00 -22.52
CA GLY A 217 -4.51 8.64 -23.34
C GLY A 217 -3.42 9.71 -23.32
N ALA A 218 -2.24 9.32 -22.87
CA ALA A 218 -1.08 10.21 -22.75
C ALA A 218 0.11 9.78 -23.62
N SER A 219 -0.16 9.00 -24.65
CA SER A 219 0.87 8.43 -25.53
C SER A 219 1.72 9.48 -26.24
N SER A 220 1.14 10.65 -26.57
CA SER A 220 1.89 11.76 -27.17
C SER A 220 2.97 12.31 -26.25
N GLN A 221 2.80 12.19 -24.95
CA GLN A 221 3.71 12.72 -23.95
C GLN A 221 4.61 11.66 -23.34
N TYR A 222 4.06 10.45 -23.12
CA TYR A 222 4.71 9.38 -22.36
C TYR A 222 5.08 8.15 -23.21
N GLY A 223 4.59 8.05 -24.45
CA GLY A 223 4.86 6.92 -25.33
C GLY A 223 3.73 5.89 -25.35
N SER A 224 3.96 4.78 -26.09
CA SER A 224 2.94 3.79 -26.45
C SER A 224 2.29 3.05 -25.26
N ASP A 225 2.98 2.92 -24.17
CA ASP A 225 2.51 2.25 -22.95
C ASP A 225 1.59 3.12 -22.07
N ALA A 226 1.37 4.37 -22.46
CA ALA A 226 0.42 5.28 -21.80
C ALA A 226 -0.89 5.47 -22.58
N MET A 227 -1.35 4.43 -23.30
CA MET A 227 -2.60 4.51 -24.06
C MET A 227 -3.85 4.48 -23.20
N ALA A 228 -3.84 3.67 -22.13
CA ALA A 228 -4.94 3.56 -21.18
C ALA A 228 -4.92 4.69 -20.15
N GLY A 229 -3.73 5.16 -19.81
CA GLY A 229 -3.49 6.19 -18.80
C GLY A 229 -2.13 6.06 -18.16
N VAL A 230 -1.89 6.92 -17.16
CA VAL A 230 -0.65 6.93 -16.36
C VAL A 230 -0.99 6.88 -14.89
N MET A 231 -0.30 6.04 -14.14
CA MET A 231 -0.33 5.99 -12.68
C MET A 231 1.03 6.38 -12.15
N ASN A 232 1.11 7.48 -11.43
CA ASN A 232 2.36 7.96 -10.85
C ASN A 232 2.28 7.88 -9.32
N PHE A 233 3.10 7.02 -8.75
CA PHE A 233 3.22 6.83 -7.30
C PHE A 233 4.22 7.84 -6.76
N ILE A 234 3.74 8.81 -6.01
CA ILE A 234 4.58 9.77 -5.32
C ILE A 234 4.96 9.19 -3.97
N LEU A 235 6.26 9.01 -3.76
CA LEU A 235 6.78 8.45 -2.52
C LEU A 235 6.91 9.52 -1.45
N ARG A 236 6.74 9.13 -0.21
CA ARG A 236 6.99 9.97 0.95
C ARG A 236 8.43 10.44 0.95
N LYS A 237 8.63 11.74 1.06
CA LYS A 237 9.95 12.36 1.25
C LYS A 237 10.21 12.64 2.72
N ASP A 238 9.18 13.12 3.40
CA ASP A 238 9.23 13.47 4.81
C ASP A 238 8.02 12.90 5.54
N SER A 239 8.21 12.55 6.78
CA SER A 239 7.16 12.08 7.69
C SER A 239 7.45 12.67 9.05
N ALA A 240 6.52 13.44 9.60
CA ALA A 240 6.67 14.05 10.92
C ALA A 240 6.89 13.00 12.03
N PHE A 241 6.33 11.81 11.82
CA PHE A 241 6.39 10.70 12.78
C PHE A 241 6.72 9.38 12.09
N SER A 242 7.38 8.48 12.83
CA SER A 242 7.47 7.08 12.43
C SER A 242 6.10 6.43 12.56
N THR A 243 5.70 5.65 11.55
CA THR A 243 4.42 4.95 11.54
C THR A 243 4.63 3.45 11.51
N ILE A 244 3.82 2.73 12.28
CA ILE A 244 3.73 1.27 12.25
C ILE A 244 2.28 0.92 11.98
N ASN A 245 2.05 0.14 10.92
CA ASN A 245 0.74 -0.41 10.60
C ASN A 245 0.82 -1.92 10.69
N ALA A 246 0.01 -2.52 11.55
CA ALA A 246 -0.12 -3.96 11.66
C ALA A 246 -1.57 -4.37 11.42
N GLY A 247 -1.77 -5.38 10.60
CA GLY A 247 -3.09 -5.88 10.29
C GLY A 247 -3.12 -7.39 10.28
N THR A 248 -4.26 -7.94 10.66
CA THR A 248 -4.53 -9.37 10.58
C THR A 248 -5.96 -9.59 10.11
N GLY A 249 -6.18 -10.66 9.38
CA GLY A 249 -7.49 -10.98 8.86
C GLY A 249 -7.64 -12.45 8.51
N VAL A 250 -8.88 -12.88 8.42
CA VAL A 250 -9.28 -14.21 7.97
C VAL A 250 -10.56 -14.07 7.17
N THR A 251 -10.77 -14.92 6.17
CA THR A 251 -12.02 -14.88 5.41
C THR A 251 -13.19 -15.38 6.25
N SER A 252 -14.41 -15.06 5.87
CA SER A 252 -15.63 -15.58 6.52
C SER A 252 -15.76 -17.11 6.48
N ALA A 253 -15.02 -17.79 5.60
CA ALA A 253 -14.93 -19.25 5.52
C ALA A 253 -13.90 -19.86 6.49
N GLY A 254 -13.15 -19.04 7.23
CA GLY A 254 -12.17 -19.49 8.21
C GLY A 254 -10.80 -19.86 7.61
N ASP A 255 -10.57 -19.61 6.33
CA ASP A 255 -9.31 -19.81 5.63
C ASP A 255 -8.65 -18.49 5.22
N GLY A 256 -7.50 -18.52 4.55
CA GLY A 256 -6.84 -17.33 4.00
C GLY A 256 -6.38 -16.37 5.08
N PHE A 257 -5.86 -16.87 6.18
CA PHE A 257 -5.26 -16.01 7.21
C PHE A 257 -4.24 -15.07 6.58
N GLN A 258 -4.30 -13.80 6.94
CA GLN A 258 -3.41 -12.77 6.46
C GLN A 258 -2.84 -11.98 7.64
N PHE A 259 -1.55 -11.72 7.57
CA PHE A 259 -0.84 -10.82 8.48
C PHE A 259 0.00 -9.85 7.68
N ASN A 260 -0.09 -8.56 7.98
CA ASN A 260 0.78 -7.53 7.41
C ASN A 260 1.38 -6.65 8.50
N LEU A 261 2.60 -6.20 8.24
CA LEU A 261 3.32 -5.26 9.10
C LEU A 261 4.10 -4.29 8.21
N ASP A 262 3.82 -3.01 8.34
CA ASP A 262 4.53 -1.96 7.65
C ASP A 262 5.12 -0.97 8.65
N TYR A 263 6.33 -0.53 8.36
CA TYR A 263 7.03 0.52 9.10
C TYR A 263 7.51 1.59 8.14
N ASN A 264 7.28 2.86 8.45
CA ASN A 264 7.82 3.98 7.70
C ASN A 264 8.39 5.01 8.67
N THR A 265 9.55 5.55 8.34
CA THR A 265 10.21 6.61 9.11
C THR A 265 11.03 7.51 8.21
N THR A 266 11.22 8.74 8.63
CA THR A 266 12.14 9.68 7.97
C THR A 266 13.26 10.06 8.93
N LEU A 267 14.48 9.96 8.45
CA LEU A 267 15.69 10.32 9.17
C LEU A 267 16.31 11.56 8.51
N PRO A 268 16.81 12.54 9.29
CA PRO A 268 17.56 13.66 8.74
C PRO A 268 18.91 13.18 8.18
N PHE A 269 19.36 13.81 7.10
CA PHE A 269 20.61 13.49 6.44
C PHE A 269 21.33 14.78 6.01
N GLY A 270 22.40 15.14 6.69
CA GLY A 270 23.13 16.39 6.45
C GLY A 270 22.23 17.63 6.60
N ASP A 271 22.59 18.71 5.92
CA ASP A 271 21.85 19.98 5.96
C ASP A 271 20.64 19.92 5.04
N GLY A 272 19.46 19.73 5.61
CA GLY A 272 18.18 19.71 4.89
C GLY A 272 17.87 18.43 4.12
N GLY A 273 18.79 17.45 4.09
CA GLY A 273 18.52 16.16 3.45
C GLY A 273 17.63 15.25 4.29
N ARG A 274 16.98 14.29 3.63
CA ARG A 274 16.05 13.32 4.22
C ARG A 274 16.29 11.92 3.66
N ILE A 275 16.19 10.93 4.53
CA ILE A 275 16.15 9.51 4.18
C ILE A 275 14.81 8.96 4.69
N ASN A 276 13.89 8.68 3.80
CA ASN A 276 12.67 7.96 4.14
C ASN A 276 12.88 6.47 3.94
N LEU A 277 12.70 5.70 5.00
CA LEU A 277 12.83 4.23 5.03
C LEU A 277 11.45 3.61 5.21
N THR A 278 11.11 2.70 4.34
CA THR A 278 9.92 1.85 4.47
C THR A 278 10.31 0.39 4.52
N LEU A 279 9.76 -0.33 5.48
CA LEU A 279 9.85 -1.79 5.60
C LEU A 279 8.44 -2.35 5.52
N GLY A 280 8.24 -3.42 4.75
CA GLY A 280 6.95 -4.09 4.63
C GLY A 280 7.10 -5.59 4.73
N TYR A 281 6.15 -6.24 5.41
CA TYR A 281 6.01 -7.68 5.48
C TYR A 281 4.55 -8.08 5.27
N LEU A 282 4.33 -9.09 4.43
CA LEU A 282 3.01 -9.68 4.19
C LEU A 282 3.15 -11.21 4.22
N ASP A 283 2.27 -11.86 4.97
CA ASP A 283 2.08 -13.32 4.96
C ASP A 283 0.58 -13.57 4.74
N GLN A 284 0.24 -14.30 3.69
CA GLN A 284 -1.12 -14.61 3.30
C GLN A 284 -1.23 -16.10 3.01
N ALA A 285 -2.07 -16.80 3.75
CA ALA A 285 -2.39 -18.18 3.49
C ALA A 285 -3.34 -18.31 2.30
N LEU A 286 -3.30 -19.47 1.65
CA LEU A 286 -4.21 -19.77 0.54
C LEU A 286 -5.68 -19.78 0.97
N THR A 287 -6.56 -19.53 0.01
CA THR A 287 -8.00 -19.79 0.17
C THR A 287 -8.44 -20.87 -0.81
N ASN A 288 -9.50 -21.60 -0.46
CA ASN A 288 -10.11 -22.55 -1.38
C ASN A 288 -11.60 -22.25 -1.54
N ARG A 289 -12.03 -22.00 -2.77
CA ARG A 289 -13.42 -21.77 -3.17
C ARG A 289 -13.82 -22.72 -4.31
N ALA A 290 -13.13 -23.85 -4.41
CA ALA A 290 -13.51 -24.90 -5.35
C ALA A 290 -14.89 -25.42 -4.98
N GLY A 291 -15.77 -25.48 -5.97
CA GLY A 291 -17.04 -26.17 -5.88
C GLY A 291 -16.92 -27.58 -6.42
N SER A 292 -18.02 -28.32 -6.40
CA SER A 292 -18.08 -29.61 -7.08
C SER A 292 -17.92 -29.44 -8.59
N PRO A 293 -17.21 -30.35 -9.28
CA PRO A 293 -17.09 -30.29 -10.73
C PRO A 293 -18.47 -30.51 -11.37
N GLY A 294 -18.73 -29.76 -12.43
CA GLY A 294 -19.95 -29.97 -13.23
C GLY A 294 -19.88 -31.27 -14.03
N THR A 295 -21.03 -31.74 -14.47
CA THR A 295 -21.11 -32.96 -15.29
C THR A 295 -20.33 -32.91 -16.59
N SER A 296 -20.08 -31.73 -17.13
CA SER A 296 -19.25 -31.50 -18.32
C SER A 296 -17.75 -31.71 -18.09
N ALA A 297 -17.32 -31.85 -16.83
CA ALA A 297 -15.95 -32.19 -16.50
C ALA A 297 -15.61 -33.67 -16.83
N PHE A 298 -16.62 -34.52 -16.99
CA PHE A 298 -16.50 -35.97 -17.21
C PHE A 298 -16.77 -36.31 -18.66
N ASP A 299 -15.78 -36.85 -19.37
CA ASP A 299 -15.81 -36.96 -20.83
C ASP A 299 -16.35 -38.31 -21.36
N ASN A 300 -16.18 -39.41 -20.65
CA ASN A 300 -16.68 -40.72 -21.10
C ASN A 300 -17.42 -41.51 -20.01
N SER A 301 -18.18 -42.53 -20.40
CA SER A 301 -19.10 -43.21 -19.50
C SER A 301 -18.44 -43.98 -18.37
N THR A 302 -17.32 -44.63 -18.62
CA THR A 302 -16.62 -45.49 -17.59
C THR A 302 -15.77 -44.63 -16.66
N ALA A 303 -14.96 -43.74 -17.21
CA ALA A 303 -14.20 -42.77 -16.41
C ALA A 303 -15.15 -41.90 -15.59
N ARG A 304 -16.26 -41.47 -16.18
CA ARG A 304 -17.30 -40.69 -15.48
C ARG A 304 -17.88 -41.40 -14.25
N ALA A 305 -18.16 -42.72 -14.37
CA ALA A 305 -18.71 -43.44 -13.24
C ALA A 305 -17.76 -43.48 -12.04
N ASN A 306 -16.48 -43.74 -12.31
CA ASN A 306 -15.44 -43.78 -11.28
C ASN A 306 -15.13 -42.39 -10.71
N GLU A 307 -15.12 -41.33 -11.56
CA GLU A 307 -14.97 -39.96 -11.11
C GLU A 307 -16.15 -39.47 -10.26
N ILE A 308 -17.37 -39.91 -10.57
CA ILE A 308 -18.56 -39.63 -9.74
C ILE A 308 -18.46 -40.34 -8.38
N GLU A 309 -18.00 -41.58 -8.35
CA GLU A 309 -17.77 -42.31 -7.09
C GLU A 309 -16.71 -41.61 -6.25
N PHE A 310 -15.61 -41.18 -6.86
CA PHE A 310 -14.60 -40.39 -6.21
C PHE A 310 -15.14 -39.04 -5.71
N ALA A 311 -15.94 -38.33 -6.53
CA ALA A 311 -16.54 -37.05 -6.18
C ALA A 311 -17.57 -37.17 -5.03
N ASN A 312 -18.17 -38.33 -4.79
CA ASN A 312 -19.03 -38.56 -3.63
C ASN A 312 -18.23 -38.59 -2.32
N ASN A 313 -16.94 -38.98 -2.38
CA ASN A 313 -16.04 -39.01 -1.23
C ASN A 313 -15.31 -37.67 -1.06
N ASP A 314 -14.96 -36.99 -2.16
CA ASP A 314 -14.41 -35.63 -2.19
C ASP A 314 -15.15 -34.78 -3.24
N PRO A 315 -16.16 -34.00 -2.87
CA PRO A 315 -16.96 -33.21 -3.80
C PRO A 315 -16.14 -32.20 -4.62
N THR A 316 -14.96 -31.85 -4.16
CA THR A 316 -14.07 -30.92 -4.88
C THR A 316 -13.05 -31.62 -5.77
N LEU A 317 -12.91 -32.94 -5.68
CA LEU A 317 -11.85 -33.74 -6.30
C LEU A 317 -10.43 -33.20 -5.96
N GLY A 318 -10.27 -32.62 -4.79
CA GLY A 318 -9.01 -31.98 -4.39
C GLY A 318 -8.66 -30.70 -5.15
N MET A 319 -9.61 -30.10 -5.86
CA MET A 319 -9.38 -28.83 -6.55
C MET A 319 -9.13 -27.71 -5.57
N ILE A 320 -8.25 -26.80 -5.97
CA ILE A 320 -7.96 -25.56 -5.23
C ILE A 320 -8.20 -24.37 -6.15
N VAL A 321 -9.17 -23.54 -5.79
CA VAL A 321 -9.54 -22.34 -6.52
C VAL A 321 -9.60 -21.18 -5.54
N GLY A 322 -8.64 -20.28 -5.58
CA GLY A 322 -8.60 -19.20 -4.60
C GLY A 322 -7.33 -18.37 -4.67
N ARG A 323 -7.13 -17.56 -3.65
CA ARG A 323 -5.90 -16.76 -3.51
C ARG A 323 -4.72 -17.69 -3.26
N PRO A 324 -3.53 -17.36 -3.80
CA PRO A 324 -2.31 -18.12 -3.53
C PRO A 324 -1.83 -17.92 -2.09
N ASP A 325 -0.99 -18.85 -1.62
CA ASP A 325 -0.09 -18.56 -0.51
C ASP A 325 0.91 -17.51 -0.98
N LEU A 326 1.17 -16.52 -0.14
CA LEU A 326 2.06 -15.43 -0.48
C LEU A 326 2.86 -14.97 0.74
N LYS A 327 4.17 -14.86 0.57
CA LYS A 327 5.06 -14.20 1.53
C LYS A 327 5.83 -13.12 0.81
N GLN A 328 5.83 -11.92 1.38
CA GLN A 328 6.50 -10.79 0.77
C GLN A 328 7.26 -9.97 1.80
N LYS A 329 8.44 -9.51 1.42
CA LYS A 329 9.27 -8.59 2.18
C LYS A 329 9.66 -7.45 1.26
N ASN A 330 9.43 -6.24 1.70
CA ASN A 330 9.77 -5.04 0.95
C ASN A 330 10.67 -4.13 1.78
N VAL A 331 11.68 -3.58 1.12
CA VAL A 331 12.49 -2.48 1.65
C VAL A 331 12.51 -1.40 0.59
N LEU A 332 12.14 -0.18 0.96
CA LEU A 332 12.23 0.98 0.09
C LEU A 332 12.92 2.12 0.83
N VAL A 333 13.94 2.69 0.19
CA VAL A 333 14.69 3.84 0.71
C VAL A 333 14.60 4.96 -0.32
N ASN A 334 14.02 6.08 0.09
CA ASN A 334 13.91 7.28 -0.72
C ASN A 334 14.78 8.37 -0.08
N ILE A 335 15.82 8.82 -0.79
CA ILE A 335 16.78 9.80 -0.28
C ILE A 335 16.62 11.07 -1.09
N SER A 336 16.55 12.20 -0.41
CA SER A 336 16.63 13.52 -1.03
C SER A 336 17.60 14.41 -0.26
N HIS A 337 18.34 15.24 -0.99
CA HIS A 337 19.29 16.18 -0.39
C HIS A 337 19.36 17.44 -1.27
N PRO A 338 19.13 18.63 -0.71
CA PRO A 338 19.30 19.88 -1.44
C PRO A 338 20.77 20.10 -1.81
N ILE A 339 21.01 20.56 -3.04
CA ILE A 339 22.31 20.97 -3.53
C ILE A 339 22.23 22.44 -3.93
N GLY A 340 22.67 23.34 -3.05
CA GLY A 340 22.48 24.78 -3.25
C GLY A 340 21.00 25.17 -3.20
N GLU A 341 20.67 26.33 -3.77
CA GLU A 341 19.31 26.92 -3.64
C GLU A 341 18.27 26.37 -4.63
N ASN A 342 18.70 25.80 -5.76
CA ASN A 342 17.80 25.47 -6.87
C ASN A 342 17.94 24.01 -7.39
N SER A 343 18.65 23.16 -6.67
CA SER A 343 18.89 21.80 -7.10
C SER A 343 18.68 20.81 -5.96
N GLU A 344 18.16 19.63 -6.28
CA GLU A 344 17.97 18.55 -5.34
C GLU A 344 18.60 17.28 -5.93
N PHE A 345 19.43 16.61 -5.16
CA PHE A 345 19.82 15.23 -5.41
C PHE A 345 18.76 14.32 -4.82
N TYR A 346 18.29 13.36 -5.60
CA TYR A 346 17.39 12.33 -5.08
C TYR A 346 17.74 10.96 -5.65
N THR A 347 17.51 9.93 -4.86
CA THR A 347 17.64 8.53 -5.29
C THR A 347 16.63 7.66 -4.56
N THR A 348 16.16 6.63 -5.26
CA THR A 348 15.20 5.66 -4.71
C THR A 348 15.77 4.27 -4.92
N HIS A 349 15.84 3.49 -3.85
CA HIS A 349 16.26 2.11 -3.84
C HIS A 349 15.13 1.24 -3.33
N SER A 350 14.82 0.18 -4.06
CA SER A 350 13.79 -0.78 -3.65
C SER A 350 14.34 -2.20 -3.73
N PHE A 351 13.98 -2.99 -2.73
CA PHE A 351 14.19 -4.42 -2.71
C PHE A 351 12.86 -5.08 -2.35
N SER A 352 12.45 -6.06 -3.15
CA SER A 352 11.26 -6.86 -2.89
C SER A 352 11.59 -8.32 -3.09
N ASP A 353 11.42 -9.09 -2.03
CA ASP A 353 11.48 -10.55 -2.04
C ASP A 353 10.06 -11.08 -1.90
N ARG A 354 9.64 -11.87 -2.87
CA ARG A 354 8.28 -12.40 -2.93
C ARG A 354 8.28 -13.85 -3.31
N TRP A 355 7.78 -14.67 -2.42
CA TRP A 355 7.48 -16.06 -2.67
C TRP A 355 5.97 -16.25 -2.78
N ASN A 356 5.53 -17.05 -3.76
CA ASN A 356 4.15 -17.45 -3.87
C ASN A 356 4.03 -18.93 -4.23
N ARG A 357 2.91 -19.52 -3.83
CA ARG A 357 2.47 -20.82 -4.28
C ARG A 357 1.05 -20.67 -4.82
N SER A 358 0.91 -20.87 -6.11
CA SER A 358 -0.34 -20.73 -6.84
C SER A 358 -0.70 -22.02 -7.57
N PHE A 359 -1.90 -22.07 -8.08
CA PHE A 359 -2.44 -23.27 -8.74
C PHE A 359 -2.86 -22.94 -10.16
N ALA A 360 -2.67 -23.90 -11.07
CA ALA A 360 -3.18 -23.84 -12.42
C ALA A 360 -4.57 -24.45 -12.52
N TYR A 361 -5.10 -24.55 -13.72
CA TYR A 361 -6.34 -25.26 -13.97
C TYR A 361 -6.21 -26.73 -13.58
N TYR A 362 -7.19 -27.24 -12.84
CA TYR A 362 -7.29 -28.64 -12.51
C TYR A 362 -7.31 -29.50 -13.79
N ARG A 363 -6.59 -30.59 -13.79
CA ARG A 363 -6.48 -31.50 -14.92
C ARG A 363 -7.35 -32.71 -14.67
N PHE A 364 -8.56 -32.71 -15.23
CA PHE A 364 -9.40 -33.89 -15.20
C PHE A 364 -8.83 -34.98 -16.10
N PRO A 365 -8.80 -36.23 -15.66
CA PRO A 365 -8.30 -37.35 -16.43
C PRO A 365 -8.93 -37.46 -17.83
N GLY A 366 -10.24 -37.29 -17.93
CA GLY A 366 -10.98 -37.36 -19.19
C GLY A 366 -10.67 -36.26 -20.20
N TRP A 367 -9.99 -35.17 -19.80
CA TRP A 367 -9.59 -34.11 -20.74
C TRP A 367 -8.32 -34.45 -21.54
N ARG A 368 -7.61 -35.47 -21.10
CA ARG A 368 -6.35 -35.91 -21.71
C ARG A 368 -6.56 -37.25 -22.44
N ARG A 369 -6.98 -37.17 -23.70
CA ARG A 369 -7.15 -38.37 -24.55
C ARG A 369 -5.93 -39.25 -24.59
N ASP A 370 -4.76 -38.64 -24.65
CA ASP A 370 -3.47 -39.33 -24.63
C ASP A 370 -3.28 -40.21 -23.38
N VAL A 371 -3.80 -39.79 -22.24
CA VAL A 371 -3.78 -40.54 -20.98
C VAL A 371 -4.85 -41.63 -21.01
N ALA A 372 -6.05 -41.32 -21.52
CA ALA A 372 -7.13 -42.29 -21.64
C ALA A 372 -6.79 -43.41 -22.65
N ASP A 373 -6.22 -43.06 -23.79
CA ASP A 373 -5.80 -44.01 -24.83
C ASP A 373 -4.62 -44.89 -24.43
N ALA A 374 -3.78 -44.43 -23.47
CA ALA A 374 -2.69 -45.20 -22.91
C ALA A 374 -3.13 -46.18 -21.80
N GLY A 375 -4.43 -46.29 -21.50
CA GLY A 375 -4.98 -47.23 -20.52
C GLY A 375 -4.71 -46.84 -19.06
N PHE A 376 -4.30 -45.63 -18.79
CA PHE A 376 -4.09 -45.14 -17.42
C PHE A 376 -5.40 -44.86 -16.66
N LEU A 377 -6.51 -44.85 -17.36
CA LEU A 377 -7.84 -44.75 -16.73
C LEU A 377 -8.35 -46.15 -16.40
N THR A 378 -7.65 -46.80 -15.49
CA THR A 378 -8.02 -48.14 -15.05
C THR A 378 -8.84 -48.08 -13.76
N THR A 379 -9.35 -49.06 -13.39
CA THR A 379 -10.35 -49.63 -12.54
C THR A 379 -10.37 -49.25 -11.07
N THR A 380 -9.46 -48.45 -10.57
CA THR A 380 -9.47 -48.02 -9.16
C THR A 380 -9.70 -46.48 -9.04
N PRO A 381 -10.45 -46.00 -8.03
CA PRO A 381 -10.68 -44.59 -7.79
C PRO A 381 -9.37 -43.81 -7.64
N GLU A 382 -8.33 -44.42 -7.15
CA GLU A 382 -7.00 -43.82 -6.93
C GLU A 382 -6.30 -43.47 -8.27
N ASP A 383 -6.57 -44.24 -9.34
CA ASP A 383 -6.04 -43.99 -10.68
C ASP A 383 -6.71 -42.78 -11.39
N PHE A 384 -7.82 -42.31 -10.82
CA PHE A 384 -8.61 -41.20 -11.38
C PHE A 384 -8.33 -39.84 -10.72
N MET A 385 -7.36 -39.78 -9.82
CA MET A 385 -6.98 -38.53 -9.22
C MET A 385 -6.45 -37.57 -10.30
N GLY A 386 -7.24 -36.60 -10.67
CA GLY A 386 -6.76 -35.46 -11.39
C GLY A 386 -5.62 -34.78 -10.62
N TYR A 387 -4.84 -33.97 -11.24
CA TYR A 387 -3.81 -33.24 -10.56
C TYR A 387 -3.98 -31.74 -10.72
N HIS A 388 -3.55 -31.02 -9.72
CA HIS A 388 -3.53 -29.57 -9.71
C HIS A 388 -2.10 -29.09 -9.80
N PRO A 389 -1.62 -28.64 -10.98
CA PRO A 389 -0.27 -28.14 -11.08
C PRO A 389 -0.07 -26.97 -10.10
N THR A 390 0.98 -27.08 -9.30
CA THR A 390 1.36 -26.07 -8.30
C THR A 390 2.60 -25.36 -8.77
N PHE A 391 2.63 -24.04 -8.62
CA PHE A 391 3.76 -23.19 -8.94
C PHE A 391 4.26 -22.51 -7.66
N GLU A 392 5.54 -22.63 -7.42
CA GLU A 392 6.25 -21.99 -6.31
C GLU A 392 7.33 -21.05 -6.87
N GLY A 393 7.46 -19.85 -6.28
CA GLY A 393 8.45 -18.89 -6.70
C GLY A 393 8.42 -17.56 -5.95
#